data_98d8bd69d1d8c447d7424e4f6018c9ac
#
_entry.id   98d8bd69d1d8c447d7424e4f6018c9ac
#
_cell.length_a   1.000
_cell.length_b   1.000
_cell.length_c   1.000
_cell.angle_alpha   90.00
_cell.angle_beta   90.00
_cell.angle_gamma   90.00
#
_symmetry.space_group_name_H-M   'P 1'
#
loop_
_entity.id
_entity.type
_entity.pdbx_description
1 polymer ?
#
loop_
_entity_poly.entity_id
_entity_poly.type
_entity_poly.pdbx_seq_one_letter_code
_entity_poly.pdbx_strand_id
1 'polypeptide(L)'
;MANRYLHNVQGLFDTIAPNYDRMNNIISLGTHRHWRKQTMAQIHLTPNAHVLDLCCGTGDWTIALAKELQAPGEVIGLDFSAPMLKLAQQKVTQQPVADRVWLRRGNAMHLPFKDNTFDLVTIGFGLRNLPDKAQALTEIYRVLKPGARLVCLETSQPDQPLIKPVWQWYFTKVVPLFGRLFAHQYQEYSYLQETTRHFASYQQLATMFQQAGFQNVHFQRFNFGAAAAHFGTKEAK
;
A
#
# COMPACT_ATOMS: atom_id res chain seq x y z
N MET A 1 -9.24 0.89 22.33
CA MET A 1 -9.85 0.25 21.13
C MET A 1 -8.86 0.08 19.97
N ALA A 2 -8.07 1.08 19.59
CA ALA A 2 -7.10 0.99 18.48
C ALA A 2 -6.09 -0.16 18.62
N ASN A 3 -5.58 -0.41 19.81
CA ASN A 3 -4.58 -1.46 20.04
C ASN A 3 -5.13 -2.88 19.81
N ARG A 4 -6.39 -3.14 20.19
CA ARG A 4 -7.08 -4.43 19.95
C ARG A 4 -7.37 -4.64 18.47
N TYR A 5 -7.72 -3.56 17.75
CA TYR A 5 -7.92 -3.60 16.30
C TYR A 5 -6.63 -3.96 15.57
N LEU A 6 -5.51 -3.31 15.92
CA LEU A 6 -4.19 -3.60 15.34
C LEU A 6 -3.76 -5.05 15.55
N HIS A 7 -3.96 -5.61 16.75
CA HIS A 7 -3.66 -7.02 17.02
C HIS A 7 -4.48 -7.98 16.15
N ASN A 8 -5.77 -7.68 15.95
CA ASN A 8 -6.63 -8.50 15.09
C ASN A 8 -6.19 -8.43 13.62
N VAL A 9 -5.85 -7.23 13.13
CA VAL A 9 -5.37 -7.02 11.75
C VAL A 9 -4.00 -7.66 11.55
N GLN A 10 -3.10 -7.54 12.50
CA GLN A 10 -1.79 -8.18 12.45
C GLN A 10 -1.91 -9.70 12.37
N GLY A 11 -2.70 -10.32 13.27
CA GLY A 11 -2.92 -11.77 13.27
C GLY A 11 -3.50 -12.28 11.95
N LEU A 12 -4.39 -11.50 11.35
CA LEU A 12 -4.95 -11.80 10.03
C LEU A 12 -3.84 -11.82 8.95
N PHE A 13 -3.02 -10.78 8.86
CA PHE A 13 -1.93 -10.71 7.88
C PHE A 13 -0.85 -11.77 8.13
N ASP A 14 -0.55 -12.08 9.39
CA ASP A 14 0.35 -13.16 9.76
C ASP A 14 -0.16 -14.52 9.25
N THR A 15 -1.48 -14.76 9.33
CA THR A 15 -2.14 -15.99 8.87
C THR A 15 -2.15 -16.12 7.35
N ILE A 16 -2.44 -15.03 6.61
CA ILE A 16 -2.56 -15.09 5.15
C ILE A 16 -1.21 -15.00 4.43
N ALA A 17 -0.14 -14.61 5.12
CA ALA A 17 1.16 -14.36 4.51
C ALA A 17 1.63 -15.46 3.53
N PRO A 18 1.53 -16.78 3.84
CA PRO A 18 2.01 -17.82 2.92
C PRO A 18 1.28 -17.85 1.56
N ASN A 19 0.03 -17.41 1.51
CA ASN A 19 -0.81 -17.43 0.32
C ASN A 19 -1.07 -16.03 -0.26
N TYR A 20 -0.54 -14.99 0.37
CA TYR A 20 -0.88 -13.59 0.09
C TYR A 20 -0.73 -13.22 -1.38
N ASP A 21 0.42 -13.45 -1.99
CA ASP A 21 0.67 -13.08 -3.38
C ASP A 21 -0.19 -13.86 -4.37
N ARG A 22 -0.37 -15.18 -4.12
CA ARG A 22 -1.23 -16.03 -4.93
C ARG A 22 -2.67 -15.54 -4.92
N MET A 23 -3.17 -15.23 -3.74
CA MET A 23 -4.55 -14.79 -3.57
C MET A 23 -4.77 -13.38 -4.13
N ASN A 24 -3.83 -12.46 -3.96
CA ASN A 24 -3.92 -11.15 -4.61
C ASN A 24 -4.00 -11.27 -6.14
N ASN A 25 -3.23 -12.20 -6.74
CA ASN A 25 -3.35 -12.49 -8.17
C ASN A 25 -4.74 -13.00 -8.55
N ILE A 26 -5.30 -13.93 -7.78
CA ILE A 26 -6.64 -14.51 -8.06
C ILE A 26 -7.72 -13.45 -7.91
N ILE A 27 -7.77 -12.75 -6.76
CA ILE A 27 -8.82 -11.77 -6.44
C ILE A 27 -8.80 -10.57 -7.38
N SER A 28 -7.63 -10.10 -7.75
CA SER A 28 -7.49 -8.97 -8.67
C SER A 28 -7.46 -9.40 -10.14
N LEU A 29 -7.54 -10.69 -10.44
CA LEU A 29 -7.30 -11.25 -11.80
C LEU A 29 -5.97 -10.74 -12.39
N GLY A 30 -4.94 -10.59 -11.53
CA GLY A 30 -3.61 -10.08 -11.88
C GLY A 30 -3.53 -8.57 -12.14
N THR A 31 -4.65 -7.85 -12.12
CA THR A 31 -4.69 -6.41 -12.47
C THR A 31 -3.91 -5.52 -11.48
N HIS A 32 -3.75 -5.94 -10.23
CA HIS A 32 -2.95 -5.21 -9.24
C HIS A 32 -1.49 -4.98 -9.69
N ARG A 33 -0.91 -5.90 -10.48
CA ARG A 33 0.44 -5.76 -11.05
C ARG A 33 0.48 -4.65 -12.10
N HIS A 34 -0.57 -4.59 -12.94
CA HIS A 34 -0.72 -3.55 -13.94
C HIS A 34 -0.91 -2.17 -13.28
N TRP A 35 -1.74 -2.07 -12.25
CA TRP A 35 -1.93 -0.83 -11.50
C TRP A 35 -0.62 -0.35 -10.88
N ARG A 36 0.14 -1.26 -10.24
CA ARG A 36 1.46 -0.93 -9.68
C ARG A 36 2.43 -0.45 -10.77
N LYS A 37 2.49 -1.14 -11.92
CA LYS A 37 3.35 -0.75 -13.04
C LYS A 37 3.00 0.65 -13.56
N GLN A 38 1.72 0.95 -13.74
CA GLN A 38 1.28 2.27 -14.20
C GLN A 38 1.52 3.36 -13.15
N THR A 39 1.38 3.04 -11.86
CA THR A 39 1.71 3.96 -10.77
C THR A 39 3.22 4.23 -10.74
N MET A 40 4.06 3.19 -10.86
CA MET A 40 5.52 3.33 -10.94
C MET A 40 5.96 4.22 -12.10
N ALA A 41 5.32 4.15 -13.26
CA ALA A 41 5.65 4.99 -14.42
C ALA A 41 5.46 6.50 -14.18
N GLN A 42 4.75 6.89 -13.10
CA GLN A 42 4.57 8.30 -12.69
C GLN A 42 5.50 8.71 -11.53
N ILE A 43 6.25 7.77 -11.01
CA ILE A 43 7.24 8.01 -9.96
C ILE A 43 8.57 8.36 -10.63
N HIS A 44 9.01 9.58 -10.46
CA HIS A 44 10.33 10.02 -10.93
C HIS A 44 11.27 10.10 -9.73
N LEU A 45 12.16 9.12 -9.61
CA LEU A 45 13.17 9.07 -8.55
C LEU A 45 14.51 9.58 -9.06
N THR A 46 15.20 10.32 -8.22
CA THR A 46 16.64 10.51 -8.42
C THR A 46 17.35 9.19 -8.10
N PRO A 47 18.44 8.83 -8.80
CA PRO A 47 19.10 7.55 -8.59
C PRO A 47 19.54 7.29 -7.15
N ASN A 48 19.86 8.33 -6.40
CA ASN A 48 20.33 8.29 -5.01
C ASN A 48 19.22 8.58 -3.98
N ALA A 49 17.95 8.46 -4.33
CA ALA A 49 16.83 8.76 -3.45
C ALA A 49 16.76 7.81 -2.24
N HIS A 50 16.34 8.33 -1.09
CA HIS A 50 15.93 7.57 0.09
C HIS A 50 14.43 7.37 0.06
N VAL A 51 13.98 6.14 -0.08
CA VAL A 51 12.57 5.78 -0.26
C VAL A 51 12.05 4.97 0.92
N LEU A 52 10.84 5.26 1.38
CA LEU A 52 10.13 4.46 2.36
C LEU A 52 8.91 3.81 1.71
N ASP A 53 8.83 2.48 1.76
CA ASP A 53 7.66 1.70 1.33
C ASP A 53 6.92 1.20 2.57
N LEU A 54 5.77 1.82 2.87
CA LEU A 54 4.96 1.53 4.06
C LEU A 54 3.97 0.40 3.78
N CYS A 55 3.76 -0.46 4.79
CA CYS A 55 2.96 -1.67 4.66
C CYS A 55 3.47 -2.49 3.46
N CYS A 56 4.79 -2.68 3.40
CA CYS A 56 5.47 -3.28 2.25
C CYS A 56 5.09 -4.74 2.00
N GLY A 57 4.47 -5.42 2.98
CA GLY A 57 4.02 -6.79 2.88
C GLY A 57 5.15 -7.74 2.46
N THR A 58 4.95 -8.46 1.36
CA THR A 58 5.94 -9.40 0.80
C THR A 58 7.01 -8.74 -0.08
N GLY A 59 7.10 -7.39 -0.10
CA GLY A 59 8.20 -6.63 -0.68
C GLY A 59 8.14 -6.40 -2.19
N ASP A 60 7.04 -6.71 -2.85
CA ASP A 60 6.94 -6.56 -4.32
C ASP A 60 7.16 -5.12 -4.79
N TRP A 61 6.58 -4.13 -4.08
CA TRP A 61 6.76 -2.72 -4.45
C TRP A 61 8.13 -2.21 -4.02
N THR A 62 8.59 -2.60 -2.83
CA THR A 62 9.95 -2.32 -2.34
C THR A 62 11.02 -2.72 -3.35
N ILE A 63 10.93 -3.95 -3.90
CA ILE A 63 11.84 -4.44 -4.94
C ILE A 63 11.73 -3.63 -6.22
N ALA A 64 10.50 -3.28 -6.64
CA ALA A 64 10.28 -2.49 -7.84
C ALA A 64 10.91 -1.09 -7.72
N LEU A 65 10.76 -0.44 -6.56
CA LEU A 65 11.38 0.85 -6.25
C LEU A 65 12.91 0.76 -6.24
N ALA A 66 13.47 -0.28 -5.63
CA ALA A 66 14.92 -0.47 -5.55
C ALA A 66 15.57 -0.66 -6.93
N LYS A 67 14.83 -1.19 -7.92
CA LYS A 67 15.31 -1.32 -9.31
C LYS A 67 15.47 0.01 -10.04
N GLU A 68 14.77 1.04 -9.60
CA GLU A 68 14.90 2.41 -10.16
C GLU A 68 16.06 3.19 -9.54
N LEU A 69 16.70 2.67 -8.48
CA LEU A 69 17.77 3.35 -7.75
C LEU A 69 19.16 2.85 -8.14
N GLN A 70 20.15 3.71 -7.90
CA GLN A 70 21.58 3.40 -7.93
C GLN A 70 22.18 3.74 -6.56
N ALA A 71 23.33 3.13 -6.21
CA ALA A 71 24.02 3.49 -4.98
C ALA A 71 24.40 4.97 -4.97
N PRO A 72 24.25 5.71 -3.86
CA PRO A 72 23.87 5.27 -2.52
C PRO A 72 22.36 5.27 -2.23
N GLY A 73 21.48 5.31 -3.24
CA GLY A 73 20.02 5.27 -3.05
C GLY A 73 19.58 3.96 -2.40
N GLU A 74 18.56 4.04 -1.53
CA GLU A 74 18.05 2.89 -0.78
C GLU A 74 16.54 2.94 -0.61
N VAL A 75 15.94 1.76 -0.40
CA VAL A 75 14.52 1.61 -0.03
C VAL A 75 14.41 0.93 1.32
N ILE A 76 13.67 1.55 2.22
CA ILE A 76 13.27 0.94 3.48
C ILE A 76 11.85 0.42 3.33
N GLY A 77 11.66 -0.90 3.38
CA GLY A 77 10.34 -1.53 3.48
C GLY A 77 9.93 -1.67 4.94
N LEU A 78 8.83 -1.05 5.36
CA LEU A 78 8.33 -1.14 6.71
C LEU A 78 6.98 -1.86 6.73
N ASP A 79 6.88 -2.89 7.57
CA ASP A 79 5.63 -3.61 7.83
C ASP A 79 5.51 -4.01 9.30
N PHE A 80 4.31 -4.22 9.81
CA PHE A 80 4.08 -4.67 11.18
C PHE A 80 4.08 -6.19 11.32
N SER A 81 3.86 -6.95 10.22
CA SER A 81 3.81 -8.41 10.16
C SER A 81 5.20 -9.01 9.96
N ALA A 82 5.69 -9.75 10.96
CA ALA A 82 6.96 -10.45 10.85
C ALA A 82 6.96 -11.56 9.78
N PRO A 83 5.89 -12.38 9.61
CA PRO A 83 5.80 -13.34 8.52
C PRO A 83 5.86 -12.70 7.12
N MET A 84 5.21 -11.54 6.91
CA MET A 84 5.30 -10.80 5.64
C MET A 84 6.73 -10.36 5.37
N LEU A 85 7.41 -9.76 6.35
CA LEU A 85 8.81 -9.34 6.21
C LEU A 85 9.75 -10.50 5.96
N LYS A 86 9.49 -11.69 6.55
CA LYS A 86 10.27 -12.90 6.26
C LYS A 86 10.16 -13.30 4.77
N LEU A 87 8.97 -13.24 4.20
CA LEU A 87 8.76 -13.50 2.78
C LEU A 87 9.41 -12.41 1.90
N ALA A 88 9.27 -11.15 2.30
CA ALA A 88 9.94 -10.03 1.63
C ALA A 88 11.46 -10.23 1.61
N GLN A 89 12.07 -10.62 2.74
CA GLN A 89 13.51 -10.90 2.82
C GLN A 89 13.93 -12.02 1.87
N GLN A 90 13.16 -13.11 1.80
CA GLN A 90 13.42 -14.21 0.87
C GLN A 90 13.38 -13.76 -0.60
N LYS A 91 12.44 -12.89 -0.96
CA LYS A 91 12.37 -12.33 -2.31
C LYS A 91 13.51 -11.36 -2.60
N VAL A 92 13.81 -10.48 -1.66
CA VAL A 92 14.87 -9.45 -1.79
C VAL A 92 16.22 -10.09 -2.01
N THR A 93 16.58 -11.12 -1.23
CA THR A 93 17.88 -11.81 -1.36
C THR A 93 18.10 -12.48 -2.73
N GLN A 94 17.03 -12.72 -3.47
CA GLN A 94 17.08 -13.27 -4.84
C GLN A 94 17.20 -12.19 -5.92
N GLN A 95 17.24 -10.91 -5.54
CA GLN A 95 17.29 -9.80 -6.50
C GLN A 95 18.70 -9.17 -6.54
N PRO A 96 19.12 -8.66 -7.70
CA PRO A 96 20.40 -7.95 -7.84
C PRO A 96 20.46 -6.62 -7.07
N VAL A 97 19.33 -6.16 -6.53
CA VAL A 97 19.17 -4.90 -5.76
C VAL A 97 19.12 -5.14 -4.25
N ALA A 98 19.48 -6.33 -3.77
CA ALA A 98 19.41 -6.69 -2.36
C ALA A 98 20.27 -5.80 -1.45
N ASP A 99 21.35 -5.26 -1.97
CA ASP A 99 22.30 -4.36 -1.29
C ASP A 99 21.73 -2.98 -0.93
N ARG A 100 20.59 -2.60 -1.52
CA ARG A 100 19.93 -1.31 -1.32
C ARG A 100 18.51 -1.42 -0.75
N VAL A 101 18.12 -2.59 -0.22
CA VAL A 101 16.82 -2.82 0.41
C VAL A 101 17.00 -3.17 1.86
N TRP A 102 16.33 -2.41 2.74
CA TRP A 102 16.31 -2.63 4.18
C TRP A 102 14.88 -2.92 4.63
N LEU A 103 14.66 -4.03 5.31
CA LEU A 103 13.35 -4.39 5.83
C LEU A 103 13.30 -4.14 7.33
N ARG A 104 12.26 -3.44 7.77
CA ARG A 104 12.10 -3.04 9.16
C ARG A 104 10.69 -3.33 9.65
N ARG A 105 10.57 -3.94 10.82
CA ARG A 105 9.29 -4.08 11.51
C ARG A 105 8.93 -2.77 12.19
N GLY A 106 7.69 -2.27 11.98
CA GLY A 106 7.24 -1.01 12.57
C GLY A 106 5.77 -0.73 12.38
N ASN A 107 5.30 0.35 13.01
CA ASN A 107 3.94 0.83 12.94
C ASN A 107 3.90 2.08 12.05
N ALA A 108 3.08 2.05 10.99
CA ALA A 108 2.92 3.19 10.06
C ALA A 108 2.33 4.46 10.72
N MET A 109 1.67 4.32 11.88
CA MET A 109 1.13 5.45 12.64
C MET A 109 2.14 6.08 13.63
N HIS A 110 3.33 5.48 13.78
CA HIS A 110 4.42 5.95 14.64
C HIS A 110 5.74 5.56 14.01
N LEU A 111 6.19 6.35 13.03
CA LEU A 111 7.36 6.04 12.23
C LEU A 111 8.65 6.30 13.00
N PRO A 112 9.54 5.30 13.14
CA PRO A 112 10.79 5.44 13.89
C PRO A 112 11.89 6.13 13.06
N PHE A 113 11.52 7.20 12.37
CA PHE A 113 12.41 8.00 11.52
C PHE A 113 12.33 9.47 11.91
N LYS A 114 13.41 10.20 11.63
CA LYS A 114 13.48 11.64 11.81
C LYS A 114 12.60 12.38 10.80
N ASP A 115 12.26 13.61 11.11
CA ASP A 115 11.59 14.50 10.16
C ASP A 115 12.46 14.71 8.92
N ASN A 116 11.80 14.92 7.76
CA ASN A 116 12.47 15.29 6.52
C ASN A 116 13.58 14.29 6.08
N THR A 117 13.29 13.00 6.19
CA THR A 117 14.26 11.93 5.88
C THR A 117 14.13 11.41 4.45
N PHE A 118 12.90 11.26 3.92
CA PHE A 118 12.65 10.53 2.68
C PHE A 118 12.31 11.44 1.51
N ASP A 119 12.81 11.06 0.34
CA ASP A 119 12.53 11.70 -0.96
C ASP A 119 11.22 11.19 -1.57
N LEU A 120 10.77 10.00 -1.16
CA LEU A 120 9.49 9.41 -1.52
C LEU A 120 8.98 8.52 -0.39
N VAL A 121 7.68 8.55 -0.15
CA VAL A 121 6.98 7.52 0.62
C VAL A 121 5.93 6.88 -0.28
N THR A 122 5.91 5.54 -0.31
CA THR A 122 4.87 4.76 -0.97
C THR A 122 4.05 3.98 0.04
N ILE A 123 2.77 3.73 -0.26
CA ILE A 123 1.92 2.80 0.48
C ILE A 123 0.97 2.11 -0.51
N GLY A 124 1.07 0.78 -0.60
CA GLY A 124 0.27 -0.02 -1.53
C GLY A 124 -0.67 -0.97 -0.81
N PHE A 125 -1.98 -0.77 -0.96
CA PHE A 125 -3.04 -1.61 -0.39
C PHE A 125 -2.97 -1.78 1.14
N GLY A 126 -2.30 -0.84 1.82
CA GLY A 126 -2.07 -0.85 3.26
C GLY A 126 -2.91 0.16 4.03
N LEU A 127 -3.15 1.34 3.46
CA LEU A 127 -3.75 2.47 4.16
C LEU A 127 -5.15 2.17 4.70
N ARG A 128 -5.97 1.40 3.96
CA ARG A 128 -7.33 1.01 4.40
C ARG A 128 -7.34 0.19 5.68
N ASN A 129 -6.25 -0.53 5.97
CA ASN A 129 -6.12 -1.42 7.12
C ASN A 129 -5.62 -0.70 8.39
N LEU A 130 -5.20 0.55 8.28
CA LEU A 130 -4.76 1.33 9.43
C LEU A 130 -5.98 1.85 10.21
N PRO A 131 -5.99 1.74 11.54
CA PRO A 131 -7.12 2.22 12.36
C PRO A 131 -7.23 3.75 12.34
N ASP A 132 -6.12 4.45 12.33
CA ASP A 132 -6.05 5.91 12.24
C ASP A 132 -5.25 6.33 11.00
N LYS A 133 -5.98 6.61 9.93
CA LYS A 133 -5.41 7.01 8.64
C LYS A 133 -4.88 8.44 8.68
N ALA A 134 -5.53 9.32 9.46
CA ALA A 134 -5.10 10.70 9.61
C ALA A 134 -3.73 10.76 10.33
N GLN A 135 -3.57 9.99 11.40
CA GLN A 135 -2.29 9.86 12.09
C GLN A 135 -1.20 9.31 11.18
N ALA A 136 -1.50 8.28 10.38
CA ALA A 136 -0.54 7.74 9.43
C ALA A 136 -0.13 8.77 8.38
N LEU A 137 -1.07 9.52 7.81
CA LEU A 137 -0.78 10.59 6.84
C LEU A 137 0.05 11.72 7.47
N THR A 138 -0.21 12.08 8.73
CA THR A 138 0.60 13.04 9.51
C THR A 138 2.04 12.56 9.67
N GLU A 139 2.25 11.30 10.04
CA GLU A 139 3.58 10.70 10.17
C GLU A 139 4.32 10.62 8.82
N ILE A 140 3.60 10.25 7.76
CA ILE A 140 4.15 10.25 6.40
C ILE A 140 4.59 11.67 6.00
N TYR A 141 3.73 12.67 6.24
CA TYR A 141 4.06 14.07 5.96
C TYR A 141 5.28 14.53 6.76
N ARG A 142 5.38 14.15 8.03
CA ARG A 142 6.51 14.50 8.89
C ARG A 142 7.84 13.97 8.35
N VAL A 143 7.89 12.70 7.96
CA VAL A 143 9.15 12.06 7.53
C VAL A 143 9.56 12.39 6.09
N LEU A 144 8.65 12.89 5.26
CA LEU A 144 8.98 13.37 3.91
C LEU A 144 9.79 14.66 3.97
N LYS A 145 10.78 14.79 3.09
CA LYS A 145 11.49 16.05 2.86
C LYS A 145 10.57 17.10 2.24
N PRO A 146 10.83 18.42 2.42
CA PRO A 146 10.16 19.46 1.65
C PRO A 146 10.28 19.19 0.13
N GLY A 147 9.18 19.32 -0.60
CA GLY A 147 9.07 19.00 -2.03
C GLY A 147 8.97 17.51 -2.37
N ALA A 148 9.15 16.61 -1.39
CA ALA A 148 9.04 15.16 -1.60
C ALA A 148 7.57 14.71 -1.69
N ARG A 149 7.36 13.48 -2.19
CA ARG A 149 6.03 12.97 -2.55
C ARG A 149 5.58 11.79 -1.70
N LEU A 150 4.26 11.75 -1.46
CA LEU A 150 3.54 10.54 -1.07
C LEU A 150 2.86 9.95 -2.31
N VAL A 151 2.98 8.64 -2.51
CA VAL A 151 2.24 7.87 -3.50
C VAL A 151 1.48 6.75 -2.81
N CYS A 152 0.15 6.75 -2.92
CA CYS A 152 -0.72 5.74 -2.34
C CYS A 152 -1.51 5.02 -3.43
N LEU A 153 -1.28 3.73 -3.62
CA LEU A 153 -2.09 2.88 -4.47
C LEU A 153 -3.06 2.07 -3.59
N GLU A 154 -4.36 2.27 -3.79
CA GLU A 154 -5.36 1.61 -2.93
C GLU A 154 -6.60 1.17 -3.72
N THR A 155 -7.27 0.14 -3.20
CA THR A 155 -8.61 -0.24 -3.69
C THR A 155 -9.60 0.87 -3.42
N SER A 156 -10.55 1.02 -4.33
CA SER A 156 -11.63 2.00 -4.20
C SER A 156 -12.92 1.40 -4.77
N GLN A 157 -13.95 2.23 -4.92
CA GLN A 157 -15.24 1.78 -5.43
C GLN A 157 -15.57 2.52 -6.73
N PRO A 158 -15.96 1.79 -7.79
CA PRO A 158 -16.52 2.42 -8.99
C PRO A 158 -17.71 3.29 -8.65
N ASP A 159 -17.77 4.47 -9.23
CA ASP A 159 -18.87 5.43 -9.09
C ASP A 159 -19.86 5.40 -10.26
N GLN A 160 -19.49 4.75 -11.36
CA GLN A 160 -20.34 4.66 -12.55
C GLN A 160 -21.57 3.76 -12.30
N PRO A 161 -22.80 4.24 -12.62
CA PRO A 161 -24.04 3.54 -12.30
C PRO A 161 -24.13 2.11 -12.85
N LEU A 162 -23.59 1.86 -14.05
CA LEU A 162 -23.61 0.55 -14.69
C LEU A 162 -22.52 -0.41 -14.17
N ILE A 163 -21.40 0.11 -13.74
CA ILE A 163 -20.24 -0.68 -13.28
C ILE A 163 -20.38 -1.04 -11.79
N LYS A 164 -20.86 -0.11 -10.98
CA LYS A 164 -20.96 -0.25 -9.54
C LYS A 164 -21.71 -1.52 -9.08
N PRO A 165 -22.89 -1.88 -9.62
CA PRO A 165 -23.60 -3.10 -9.21
C PRO A 165 -22.82 -4.37 -9.56
N VAL A 166 -22.20 -4.42 -10.74
CA VAL A 166 -21.42 -5.58 -11.20
C VAL A 166 -20.19 -5.76 -10.31
N TRP A 167 -19.48 -4.67 -10.01
CA TRP A 167 -18.32 -4.69 -9.12
C TRP A 167 -18.73 -5.11 -7.69
N GLN A 168 -19.84 -4.58 -7.16
CA GLN A 168 -20.35 -4.97 -5.85
C GLN A 168 -20.71 -6.45 -5.81
N TRP A 169 -21.38 -6.98 -6.83
CA TRP A 169 -21.69 -8.40 -6.94
C TRP A 169 -20.41 -9.25 -6.94
N TYR A 170 -19.43 -8.89 -7.78
CA TYR A 170 -18.14 -9.58 -7.82
C TYR A 170 -17.48 -9.59 -6.45
N PHE A 171 -17.35 -8.43 -5.82
CA PHE A 171 -16.67 -8.26 -4.55
C PHE A 171 -17.39 -8.96 -3.39
N THR A 172 -18.73 -9.01 -3.39
CA THR A 172 -19.53 -9.59 -2.30
C THR A 172 -19.78 -11.08 -2.45
N LYS A 173 -19.76 -11.62 -3.66
CA LYS A 173 -20.09 -13.02 -3.91
C LYS A 173 -18.89 -13.84 -4.39
N VAL A 174 -18.09 -13.29 -5.30
CA VAL A 174 -17.00 -14.04 -5.96
C VAL A 174 -15.72 -14.04 -5.11
N VAL A 175 -15.32 -12.91 -4.57
CA VAL A 175 -14.08 -12.80 -3.76
C VAL A 175 -14.10 -13.72 -2.52
N PRO A 176 -15.14 -13.77 -1.69
CA PRO A 176 -15.21 -14.70 -0.56
C PRO A 176 -15.22 -16.18 -0.99
N LEU A 177 -15.85 -16.48 -2.13
CA LEU A 177 -15.86 -17.84 -2.69
C LEU A 177 -14.45 -18.27 -3.06
N PHE A 178 -13.65 -17.40 -3.67
CA PHE A 178 -12.24 -17.69 -3.95
C PHE A 178 -11.43 -17.91 -2.67
N GLY A 179 -11.64 -17.10 -1.63
CA GLY A 179 -11.03 -17.30 -0.32
C GLY A 179 -11.32 -18.69 0.24
N ARG A 180 -12.57 -19.14 0.16
CA ARG A 180 -12.99 -20.47 0.63
C ARG A 180 -12.38 -21.61 -0.20
N LEU A 181 -12.38 -21.49 -1.54
CA LEU A 181 -11.96 -22.58 -2.42
C LEU A 181 -10.44 -22.74 -2.52
N PHE A 182 -9.70 -21.63 -2.48
CA PHE A 182 -8.26 -21.65 -2.80
C PHE A 182 -7.33 -21.46 -1.61
N ALA A 183 -7.82 -20.93 -0.49
CA ALA A 183 -6.98 -20.66 0.67
C ALA A 183 -7.50 -21.28 1.98
N HIS A 184 -8.70 -21.82 2.01
CA HIS A 184 -9.40 -22.25 3.25
C HIS A 184 -9.47 -21.16 4.34
N GLN A 185 -9.44 -19.89 3.93
CA GLN A 185 -9.30 -18.69 4.76
C GLN A 185 -10.46 -17.72 4.47
N TYR A 186 -11.69 -18.22 4.58
CA TYR A 186 -12.91 -17.45 4.28
C TYR A 186 -13.03 -16.15 5.10
N GLN A 187 -12.67 -16.21 6.39
CA GLN A 187 -12.82 -15.07 7.30
C GLN A 187 -11.86 -13.92 6.92
N GLU A 188 -10.62 -14.24 6.57
CA GLU A 188 -9.59 -13.28 6.20
C GLU A 188 -9.93 -12.55 4.90
N TYR A 189 -10.49 -13.26 3.93
CA TYR A 189 -10.90 -12.66 2.66
C TYR A 189 -12.23 -11.91 2.75
N SER A 190 -13.10 -12.28 3.68
CA SER A 190 -14.28 -11.50 4.04
C SER A 190 -13.89 -10.16 4.68
N TYR A 191 -12.84 -10.15 5.52
CA TYR A 191 -12.25 -8.93 6.05
C TYR A 191 -11.72 -7.99 4.95
N LEU A 192 -11.01 -8.54 3.96
CA LEU A 192 -10.52 -7.76 2.83
C LEU A 192 -11.67 -7.08 2.06
N GLN A 193 -12.77 -7.81 1.88
CA GLN A 193 -13.99 -7.29 1.27
C GLN A 193 -14.60 -6.17 2.12
N GLU A 194 -14.73 -6.38 3.42
CA GLU A 194 -15.33 -5.43 4.35
C GLU A 194 -14.52 -4.13 4.42
N THR A 195 -13.20 -4.24 4.56
CA THR A 195 -12.32 -3.06 4.60
C THR A 195 -12.37 -2.27 3.30
N THR A 196 -12.39 -2.92 2.13
CA THR A 196 -12.53 -2.23 0.84
C THR A 196 -13.89 -1.54 0.70
N ARG A 197 -14.98 -2.18 1.20
CA ARG A 197 -16.33 -1.62 1.12
C ARG A 197 -16.51 -0.36 1.97
N HIS A 198 -15.85 -0.32 3.14
CA HIS A 198 -15.97 0.81 4.09
C HIS A 198 -14.82 1.82 3.95
N PHE A 199 -13.88 1.58 3.04
CA PHE A 199 -12.79 2.52 2.80
C PHE A 199 -13.29 3.76 2.04
N ALA A 200 -12.55 4.84 2.22
CA ALA A 200 -12.79 6.10 1.53
C ALA A 200 -12.83 5.93 0.02
N SER A 201 -13.73 6.64 -0.64
CA SER A 201 -13.67 6.77 -2.11
C SER A 201 -12.38 7.48 -2.53
N TYR A 202 -12.02 7.37 -3.81
CA TYR A 202 -10.81 8.04 -4.29
C TYR A 202 -10.87 9.58 -4.12
N GLN A 203 -12.07 10.20 -4.19
CA GLN A 203 -12.23 11.63 -3.90
C GLN A 203 -12.02 11.94 -2.41
N GLN A 204 -12.60 11.13 -1.52
CA GLN A 204 -12.44 11.28 -0.09
C GLN A 204 -10.98 11.10 0.34
N LEU A 205 -10.26 10.14 -0.27
CA LEU A 205 -8.85 9.93 0.01
C LEU A 205 -8.00 11.14 -0.44
N ALA A 206 -8.32 11.74 -1.61
CA ALA A 206 -7.67 12.98 -2.03
C ALA A 206 -7.90 14.12 -1.03
N THR A 207 -9.12 14.25 -0.48
CA THR A 207 -9.42 15.22 0.58
C THR A 207 -8.62 14.95 1.85
N MET A 208 -8.46 13.67 2.25
CA MET A 208 -7.63 13.32 3.42
C MET A 208 -6.16 13.71 3.22
N PHE A 209 -5.62 13.58 2.02
CA PHE A 209 -4.27 14.07 1.69
C PHE A 209 -4.17 15.58 1.87
N GLN A 210 -5.14 16.34 1.34
CA GLN A 210 -5.18 17.81 1.50
C GLN A 210 -5.27 18.21 2.97
N GLN A 211 -6.11 17.54 3.76
CA GLN A 211 -6.24 17.78 5.20
C GLN A 211 -4.97 17.47 5.98
N ALA A 212 -4.15 16.53 5.51
CA ALA A 212 -2.84 16.22 6.08
C ALA A 212 -1.74 17.21 5.65
N GLY A 213 -2.05 18.21 4.83
CA GLY A 213 -1.13 19.26 4.40
C GLY A 213 -0.48 19.03 3.04
N PHE A 214 -0.79 17.93 2.35
CA PHE A 214 -0.24 17.69 1.01
C PHE A 214 -0.81 18.65 -0.02
N GLN A 215 0.07 19.14 -0.89
CA GLN A 215 -0.24 19.99 -2.03
C GLN A 215 -0.20 19.20 -3.34
N ASN A 216 -0.70 19.80 -4.43
CA ASN A 216 -0.74 19.21 -5.77
C ASN A 216 -1.38 17.80 -5.77
N VAL A 217 -2.40 17.61 -4.92
CA VAL A 217 -3.06 16.32 -4.76
C VAL A 217 -3.84 15.99 -6.02
N HIS A 218 -3.52 14.86 -6.64
CA HIS A 218 -4.22 14.30 -7.78
C HIS A 218 -4.26 12.79 -7.70
N PHE A 219 -5.07 12.15 -8.55
CA PHE A 219 -5.18 10.71 -8.60
C PHE A 219 -5.41 10.17 -10.01
N GLN A 220 -4.95 8.95 -10.25
CA GLN A 220 -5.27 8.16 -11.43
C GLN A 220 -6.16 6.99 -11.03
N ARG A 221 -7.28 6.83 -11.74
CA ARG A 221 -8.21 5.70 -11.53
C ARG A 221 -7.85 4.52 -12.42
N PHE A 222 -8.03 3.32 -11.89
CA PHE A 222 -7.89 2.05 -12.60
C PHE A 222 -9.22 1.30 -12.59
N ASN A 223 -9.48 0.55 -13.66
CA ASN A 223 -10.64 -0.32 -13.81
C ASN A 223 -11.94 0.38 -13.35
N PHE A 224 -12.24 1.54 -13.96
CA PHE A 224 -13.44 2.35 -13.67
C PHE A 224 -13.53 2.84 -12.22
N GLY A 225 -12.42 2.92 -11.51
CA GLY A 225 -12.37 3.35 -10.11
C GLY A 225 -12.35 2.22 -9.07
N ALA A 226 -12.17 0.96 -9.49
CA ALA A 226 -11.97 -0.16 -8.57
C ALA A 226 -10.67 -0.06 -7.76
N ALA A 227 -9.69 0.68 -8.29
CA ALA A 227 -8.50 1.11 -7.59
C ALA A 227 -8.09 2.51 -8.05
N ALA A 228 -7.29 3.21 -7.24
CA ALA A 228 -6.73 4.50 -7.59
C ALA A 228 -5.34 4.69 -6.99
N ALA A 229 -4.45 5.31 -7.77
CA ALA A 229 -3.18 5.83 -7.28
C ALA A 229 -3.34 7.31 -6.95
N HIS A 230 -2.98 7.72 -5.74
CA HIS A 230 -3.00 9.09 -5.27
C HIS A 230 -1.58 9.60 -5.13
N PHE A 231 -1.40 10.85 -5.47
CA PHE A 231 -0.13 11.56 -5.41
C PHE A 231 -0.35 12.85 -4.61
N GLY A 232 0.56 13.15 -3.70
CA GLY A 232 0.57 14.40 -2.95
C GLY A 232 2.00 14.82 -2.68
N THR A 233 2.26 16.12 -2.70
CA THR A 233 3.60 16.70 -2.49
C THR A 233 3.63 17.43 -1.15
N LYS A 234 4.66 17.21 -0.35
CA LYS A 234 4.94 18.04 0.82
C LYS A 234 5.39 19.41 0.35
N GLU A 235 4.88 20.47 0.98
CA GLU A 235 5.27 21.84 0.64
C GLU A 235 6.78 22.02 0.61
N ALA A 236 7.29 22.63 -0.45
CA ALA A 236 8.68 23.05 -0.56
C ALA A 236 8.83 24.36 0.24
N LYS A 237 9.64 24.34 1.29
CA LYS A 237 10.01 25.57 2.02
C LYS A 237 11.10 26.31 1.29
#